data_b215b6375bfa562cd98caccdb025dcc2
#
_entry.id   b215b6375bfa562cd98caccdb025dcc2
#
_cell.length_a   1.000
_cell.length_b   1.000
_cell.length_c   1.000
_cell.angle_alpha   90.00
_cell.angle_beta   90.00
_cell.angle_gamma   90.00
#
_symmetry.space_group_name_H-M   'P 1'
#
loop_
_entity.id
_entity.type
_entity.pdbx_description
1 polymer ?
#
loop_
_entity_poly.entity_id
_entity_poly.type
_entity_poly.pdbx_seq_one_letter_code
_entity_poly.pdbx_strand_id
1 'polypeptide(L)'
;ETLHKIDKGVLPTVCKENRDPKVFWHEKSGAYIMTLWLEENDFGIFRSTDLLKWEQTDRLTFKEAWECPDLVCLKDEKGNETWMFWSADGFYFWGEFDGYQFQTDGVRHAAYINKIAYAAQTYSNTGNRVISVPWLRFPNRGRNYTGAMGLPREFSVAYKNGEKVLRQEPVREYEDSRKPVYDNTMKNVRQQDTENEALMADTAAKVADEHVSAKDLFQWKFAPDTATEIQITRAESEDILSARINQKTDFVYNAKTGELKIGEETFVTDAGIRDFSLLFDDVILEMTADCGTITDI
;
A
#
# COMPACT_ATOMS: atom_id res chain seq x y z
N GLU A 1 32.61 4.58 10.14
CA GLU A 1 32.80 4.96 8.72
C GLU A 1 32.60 6.45 8.59
N THR A 2 33.40 7.11 7.74
CA THR A 2 33.32 8.53 7.47
C THR A 2 32.85 8.75 6.02
N LEU A 3 31.81 9.53 5.84
CA LEU A 3 31.35 9.93 4.51
C LEU A 3 32.10 11.20 4.07
N HIS A 4 32.65 11.17 2.87
CA HIS A 4 33.29 12.33 2.26
C HIS A 4 32.43 12.82 1.11
N LYS A 5 31.96 14.08 1.21
CA LYS A 5 31.22 14.72 0.14
C LYS A 5 32.20 15.10 -0.99
N ILE A 6 31.87 14.73 -2.22
CA ILE A 6 32.59 15.24 -3.38
C ILE A 6 32.20 16.70 -3.63
N ASP A 7 33.18 17.54 -4.00
CA ASP A 7 32.98 19.00 -4.10
C ASP A 7 32.10 19.42 -5.29
N LYS A 8 31.85 18.54 -6.22
CA LYS A 8 31.08 18.83 -7.44
C LYS A 8 29.82 17.96 -7.48
N GLY A 9 28.70 18.58 -7.90
CA GLY A 9 27.51 17.81 -8.27
C GLY A 9 27.83 16.87 -9.43
N VAL A 10 27.31 15.65 -9.38
CA VAL A 10 27.50 14.63 -10.43
C VAL A 10 26.56 14.81 -11.61
N LEU A 11 25.47 15.55 -11.42
CA LEU A 11 24.53 15.96 -12.46
C LEU A 11 24.29 17.47 -12.34
N PRO A 12 24.38 18.25 -13.42
CA PRO A 12 23.98 19.64 -13.41
C PRO A 12 22.46 19.75 -13.19
N THR A 13 22.00 20.96 -12.83
CA THR A 13 20.57 21.24 -12.81
C THR A 13 19.98 21.04 -14.20
N VAL A 14 19.08 20.08 -14.34
CA VAL A 14 18.43 19.73 -15.60
C VAL A 14 17.29 20.71 -15.90
N CYS A 15 16.52 21.05 -14.89
CA CYS A 15 15.44 22.02 -14.91
C CYS A 15 15.31 22.68 -13.53
N LYS A 16 14.42 23.66 -13.40
CA LYS A 16 14.34 24.48 -12.19
C LYS A 16 14.04 23.68 -10.91
N GLU A 17 13.29 22.62 -11.01
CA GLU A 17 12.70 21.93 -9.84
C GLU A 17 13.21 20.50 -9.63
N ASN A 18 14.11 19.99 -10.48
CA ASN A 18 14.52 18.58 -10.42
C ASN A 18 15.01 18.16 -9.03
N ARG A 19 14.47 17.03 -8.54
CA ARG A 19 14.75 16.44 -7.23
C ARG A 19 14.36 14.96 -7.18
N ASP A 20 14.54 14.34 -6.01
CA ASP A 20 14.13 12.99 -5.68
C ASP A 20 14.78 11.91 -6.54
N PRO A 21 16.12 11.85 -6.61
CA PRO A 21 16.79 10.82 -7.38
C PRO A 21 16.65 9.45 -6.71
N LYS A 22 16.27 8.45 -7.51
CA LYS A 22 16.36 7.04 -7.15
C LYS A 22 17.38 6.36 -8.03
N VAL A 23 18.39 5.73 -7.42
CA VAL A 23 19.50 5.07 -8.14
C VAL A 23 19.51 3.57 -7.85
N PHE A 24 19.65 2.76 -8.91
CA PHE A 24 19.83 1.32 -8.80
C PHE A 24 20.80 0.78 -9.87
N TRP A 25 21.34 -0.41 -9.62
CA TRP A 25 22.15 -1.11 -10.60
C TRP A 25 21.27 -1.95 -11.52
N HIS A 26 21.40 -1.76 -12.83
CA HIS A 26 20.70 -2.55 -13.85
C HIS A 26 21.65 -3.59 -14.43
N GLU A 27 21.50 -4.84 -13.95
CA GLU A 27 22.42 -5.94 -14.27
C GLU A 27 22.54 -6.20 -15.78
N LYS A 28 21.41 -6.25 -16.48
CA LYS A 28 21.38 -6.57 -17.93
C LYS A 28 22.15 -5.55 -18.79
N SER A 29 22.14 -4.29 -18.43
CA SER A 29 22.86 -3.24 -19.17
C SER A 29 24.22 -2.87 -18.58
N GLY A 30 24.59 -3.43 -17.42
CA GLY A 30 25.86 -3.18 -16.75
C GLY A 30 26.04 -1.70 -16.37
N ALA A 31 25.00 -1.05 -15.87
CA ALA A 31 25.04 0.37 -15.56
C ALA A 31 24.15 0.72 -14.36
N TYR A 32 24.47 1.85 -13.72
CA TYR A 32 23.59 2.50 -12.77
C TYR A 32 22.53 3.29 -13.52
N ILE A 33 21.31 3.17 -13.07
CA ILE A 33 20.16 3.91 -13.59
C ILE A 33 19.67 4.83 -12.47
N MET A 34 19.33 6.06 -12.85
CA MET A 34 18.70 7.02 -11.95
C MET A 34 17.40 7.50 -12.56
N THR A 35 16.29 7.36 -11.83
CA THR A 35 15.08 8.10 -12.10
C THR A 35 15.09 9.39 -11.30
N LEU A 36 14.64 10.49 -11.92
CA LEU A 36 14.65 11.81 -11.33
C LEU A 36 13.36 12.53 -11.70
N TRP A 37 12.68 13.10 -10.73
CA TRP A 37 11.59 14.03 -11.03
C TRP A 37 12.16 15.33 -11.57
N LEU A 38 11.65 15.82 -12.68
CA LEU A 38 12.14 17.01 -13.35
C LEU A 38 11.29 18.24 -12.93
N GLU A 39 10.11 18.33 -13.46
CA GLU A 39 9.13 19.37 -13.16
C GLU A 39 7.74 18.93 -13.59
N GLU A 40 6.69 19.42 -12.96
CA GLU A 40 5.31 19.07 -13.28
C GLU A 40 5.07 17.55 -13.32
N ASN A 41 4.73 17.01 -14.48
CA ASN A 41 4.49 15.59 -14.71
C ASN A 41 5.65 14.87 -15.42
N ASP A 42 6.81 15.53 -15.51
CA ASP A 42 7.96 15.05 -16.25
C ASP A 42 9.01 14.37 -15.36
N PHE A 43 9.52 13.26 -15.84
CA PHE A 43 10.55 12.47 -15.20
C PHE A 43 11.68 12.18 -16.18
N GLY A 44 12.90 12.11 -15.66
CA GLY A 44 14.08 11.73 -16.44
C GLY A 44 14.58 10.36 -16.03
N ILE A 45 15.09 9.60 -17.01
CA ILE A 45 15.92 8.42 -16.78
C ILE A 45 17.35 8.76 -17.19
N PHE A 46 18.28 8.50 -16.30
CA PHE A 46 19.70 8.76 -16.50
C PHE A 46 20.49 7.49 -16.31
N ARG A 47 21.59 7.38 -17.03
CA ARG A 47 22.48 6.23 -17.02
C ARG A 47 23.90 6.65 -16.70
N SER A 48 24.62 5.82 -15.91
CA SER A 48 26.02 6.00 -15.56
C SER A 48 26.72 4.66 -15.41
N THR A 49 28.01 4.60 -15.75
CA THR A 49 28.86 3.44 -15.48
C THR A 49 29.78 3.64 -14.29
N ASP A 50 29.86 4.87 -13.76
CA ASP A 50 30.84 5.25 -12.73
C ASP A 50 30.23 6.06 -11.57
N LEU A 51 28.90 6.33 -11.60
CA LEU A 51 28.16 7.19 -10.68
C LEU A 51 28.59 8.68 -10.70
N LEU A 52 29.56 9.04 -11.52
CA LEU A 52 30.11 10.39 -11.58
C LEU A 52 29.66 11.14 -12.83
N LYS A 53 29.43 10.41 -13.92
CA LYS A 53 28.94 10.97 -15.19
C LYS A 53 27.63 10.34 -15.54
N TRP A 54 26.62 11.18 -15.73
CA TRP A 54 25.27 10.76 -16.04
C TRP A 54 24.81 11.29 -17.38
N GLU A 55 24.23 10.44 -18.18
CA GLU A 55 23.59 10.75 -19.45
C GLU A 55 22.09 10.55 -19.33
N GLN A 56 21.32 11.54 -19.74
CA GLN A 56 19.86 11.36 -19.84
C GLN A 56 19.55 10.50 -21.06
N THR A 57 18.91 9.36 -20.82
CA THR A 57 18.55 8.39 -21.86
C THR A 57 17.08 8.42 -22.21
N ASP A 58 16.23 8.91 -21.29
CA ASP A 58 14.79 8.99 -21.50
C ASP A 58 14.17 10.17 -20.77
N ARG A 59 13.02 10.64 -21.28
CA ARG A 59 12.15 11.62 -20.63
C ARG A 59 10.71 11.15 -20.74
N LEU A 60 10.07 10.95 -19.61
CA LEU A 60 8.72 10.43 -19.48
C LEU A 60 7.79 11.54 -19.00
N THR A 61 6.59 11.61 -19.55
CA THR A 61 5.53 12.49 -19.08
C THR A 61 4.33 11.66 -18.67
N PHE A 62 4.00 11.67 -17.39
CA PHE A 62 2.88 10.92 -16.84
C PHE A 62 1.85 11.87 -16.25
N LYS A 63 0.74 12.04 -16.94
CA LYS A 63 -0.35 12.91 -16.49
C LYS A 63 -0.78 12.56 -15.06
N GLU A 64 -0.83 13.58 -14.20
CA GLU A 64 -1.23 13.48 -12.79
C GLU A 64 -0.28 12.65 -11.90
N ALA A 65 0.91 12.28 -12.38
CA ALA A 65 1.96 11.71 -11.58
C ALA A 65 2.92 12.81 -11.09
N TRP A 66 3.45 12.65 -9.88
CA TRP A 66 4.16 13.72 -9.20
C TRP A 66 5.30 13.15 -8.36
N GLU A 67 6.47 13.78 -8.39
CA GLU A 67 7.61 13.56 -7.48
C GLU A 67 8.04 12.09 -7.23
N CYS A 68 9.11 11.91 -6.48
CA CYS A 68 9.63 10.66 -5.88
C CYS A 68 9.54 9.45 -6.82
N PRO A 69 10.12 9.51 -8.04
CA PRO A 69 10.07 8.39 -8.96
C PRO A 69 10.80 7.17 -8.42
N ASP A 70 10.27 5.99 -8.71
CA ASP A 70 10.97 4.72 -8.55
C ASP A 70 10.76 3.87 -9.80
N LEU A 71 11.72 3.03 -10.16
CA LEU A 71 11.63 2.13 -11.30
C LEU A 71 12.11 0.75 -10.86
N VAL A 72 11.19 -0.20 -10.79
CA VAL A 72 11.45 -1.51 -10.21
C VAL A 72 11.06 -2.63 -11.16
N CYS A 73 11.82 -3.72 -11.12
CA CYS A 73 11.49 -4.96 -11.80
C CYS A 73 10.77 -5.89 -10.82
N LEU A 74 9.54 -6.24 -11.14
CA LEU A 74 8.72 -7.16 -10.36
C LEU A 74 8.62 -8.51 -11.08
N LYS A 75 8.33 -9.56 -10.30
CA LYS A 75 8.10 -10.90 -10.83
C LYS A 75 6.69 -11.36 -10.48
N ASP A 76 6.08 -12.07 -11.41
CA ASP A 76 4.87 -12.82 -11.14
C ASP A 76 5.18 -14.19 -10.50
N GLU A 77 4.15 -14.94 -10.15
CA GLU A 77 4.28 -16.28 -9.55
C GLU A 77 5.00 -17.31 -10.44
N LYS A 78 5.06 -17.04 -11.74
CA LYS A 78 5.78 -17.88 -12.74
C LYS A 78 7.21 -17.43 -12.96
N GLY A 79 7.63 -16.32 -12.32
CA GLY A 79 8.95 -15.73 -12.47
C GLY A 79 9.08 -14.83 -13.70
N ASN A 80 8.00 -14.49 -14.39
CA ASN A 80 8.04 -13.52 -15.48
C ASN A 80 8.31 -12.13 -14.92
N GLU A 81 9.26 -11.43 -15.53
CA GLU A 81 9.62 -10.07 -15.14
C GLU A 81 8.73 -9.05 -15.84
N THR A 82 8.38 -7.98 -15.11
CA THR A 82 7.76 -6.77 -15.66
C THR A 82 8.28 -5.57 -14.91
N TRP A 83 8.44 -4.45 -15.60
CA TRP A 83 8.90 -3.22 -14.98
C TRP A 83 7.71 -2.36 -14.58
N MET A 84 7.87 -1.64 -13.50
CA MET A 84 6.88 -0.71 -12.99
C MET A 84 7.56 0.62 -12.67
N PHE A 85 7.05 1.70 -13.26
CA PHE A 85 7.39 3.05 -12.87
C PHE A 85 6.40 3.55 -11.82
N TRP A 86 6.90 4.20 -10.78
CA TRP A 86 6.16 4.65 -9.61
C TRP A 86 6.34 6.14 -9.38
N SER A 87 5.31 6.84 -8.86
CA SER A 87 5.34 8.24 -8.45
C SER A 87 4.88 8.43 -7.00
N ALA A 88 5.17 9.61 -6.43
CA ALA A 88 4.88 9.91 -5.02
C ALA A 88 3.42 9.73 -4.64
N ASP A 89 2.49 9.98 -5.54
CA ASP A 89 1.05 9.86 -5.31
C ASP A 89 0.56 8.40 -5.20
N GLY A 90 1.46 7.42 -5.34
CA GLY A 90 1.10 6.02 -5.43
C GLY A 90 0.49 5.63 -6.77
N PHE A 91 0.68 6.46 -7.80
CA PHE A 91 0.37 6.06 -9.16
C PHE A 91 1.52 5.26 -9.75
N TYR A 92 1.18 4.23 -10.52
CA TYR A 92 2.17 3.40 -11.18
C TYR A 92 1.76 3.06 -12.61
N PHE A 93 2.78 2.71 -13.41
CA PHE A 93 2.67 2.42 -14.83
C PHE A 93 3.44 1.14 -15.13
N TRP A 94 2.76 0.17 -15.75
CA TRP A 94 3.42 -1.03 -16.23
C TRP A 94 4.21 -0.77 -17.49
N GLY A 95 5.31 -1.48 -17.68
CA GLY A 95 6.11 -1.36 -18.89
C GLY A 95 7.28 -2.34 -18.96
N GLU A 96 8.14 -2.08 -19.91
CA GLU A 96 9.40 -2.77 -20.13
C GLU A 96 10.55 -1.77 -20.06
N PHE A 97 11.70 -2.18 -19.54
CA PHE A 97 12.87 -1.36 -19.42
C PHE A 97 14.12 -2.09 -19.93
N ASP A 98 14.84 -1.50 -20.86
CA ASP A 98 16.02 -2.10 -21.52
C ASP A 98 17.36 -1.60 -20.95
N GLY A 99 17.33 -0.71 -19.98
CA GLY A 99 18.52 -0.04 -19.42
C GLY A 99 18.74 1.34 -20.01
N TYR A 100 17.90 1.79 -20.94
CA TYR A 100 17.93 3.09 -21.59
C TYR A 100 16.56 3.77 -21.58
N GLN A 101 15.52 3.05 -21.99
CA GLN A 101 14.17 3.59 -22.18
C GLN A 101 13.14 2.75 -21.44
N PHE A 102 12.13 3.42 -20.89
CA PHE A 102 10.96 2.80 -20.31
C PHE A 102 9.80 2.88 -21.28
N GLN A 103 9.39 1.73 -21.81
CA GLN A 103 8.27 1.61 -22.75
C GLN A 103 7.01 1.19 -22.02
N THR A 104 5.97 2.00 -22.14
CA THR A 104 4.67 1.79 -21.44
C THR A 104 3.52 2.20 -22.37
N ASP A 105 2.33 1.64 -22.11
CA ASP A 105 1.08 2.10 -22.73
C ASP A 105 0.55 3.40 -22.13
N GLY A 106 1.17 3.87 -21.04
CA GLY A 106 0.78 5.08 -20.33
C GLY A 106 -0.50 4.95 -19.50
N VAL A 107 -1.02 3.74 -19.33
CA VAL A 107 -2.18 3.49 -18.47
C VAL A 107 -1.78 3.67 -17.01
N ARG A 108 -2.44 4.62 -16.36
CA ARG A 108 -2.21 4.94 -14.96
C ARG A 108 -3.02 4.01 -14.06
N HIS A 109 -2.34 3.39 -13.11
CA HIS A 109 -2.92 2.59 -12.03
C HIS A 109 -2.74 3.31 -10.69
N ALA A 110 -3.58 3.00 -9.71
CA ALA A 110 -3.47 3.51 -8.35
C ALA A 110 -3.17 2.35 -7.38
N ALA A 111 -2.20 2.55 -6.51
CA ALA A 111 -1.79 1.57 -5.52
C ALA A 111 -2.57 1.68 -4.21
N TYR A 112 -3.17 2.83 -3.94
CA TYR A 112 -3.94 3.12 -2.73
C TYR A 112 -5.31 3.67 -3.11
N ILE A 113 -6.32 3.33 -2.31
CA ILE A 113 -7.68 3.83 -2.51
C ILE A 113 -7.78 5.30 -2.15
N ASN A 114 -7.10 5.73 -1.07
CA ASN A 114 -7.08 7.12 -0.64
C ASN A 114 -5.74 7.83 -0.94
N LYS A 115 -5.56 9.05 -0.42
CA LYS A 115 -4.39 9.90 -0.68
C LYS A 115 -3.52 10.16 0.55
N ILE A 116 -3.62 9.34 1.59
CA ILE A 116 -2.83 9.49 2.81
C ILE A 116 -1.39 9.02 2.56
N ALA A 117 -1.23 7.87 1.91
CA ALA A 117 0.08 7.37 1.50
C ALA A 117 0.70 8.25 0.42
N TYR A 118 1.98 8.61 0.60
CA TYR A 118 2.73 9.47 -0.31
C TYR A 118 4.21 9.15 -0.28
N ALA A 119 4.94 9.53 -1.34
CA ALA A 119 6.39 9.48 -1.44
C ALA A 119 6.98 8.10 -1.07
N ALA A 120 6.24 7.03 -1.36
CA ALA A 120 6.72 5.68 -1.11
C ALA A 120 7.99 5.41 -1.92
N GLN A 121 8.97 4.79 -1.27
CA GLN A 121 10.23 4.41 -1.89
C GLN A 121 10.58 2.97 -1.56
N THR A 122 11.20 2.28 -2.51
CA THR A 122 11.67 0.92 -2.27
C THR A 122 13.03 0.90 -1.57
N TYR A 123 13.24 -0.11 -0.72
CA TYR A 123 14.55 -0.37 -0.12
C TYR A 123 15.53 -0.93 -1.14
N SER A 124 16.81 -0.57 -0.97
CA SER A 124 17.92 -1.19 -1.71
C SER A 124 18.45 -2.41 -0.95
N ASN A 125 19.12 -3.32 -1.68
CA ASN A 125 19.80 -4.50 -1.10
C ASN A 125 18.87 -5.49 -0.40
N THR A 126 17.65 -5.62 -0.86
CA THR A 126 16.65 -6.56 -0.34
C THR A 126 16.70 -7.96 -1.00
N GLY A 127 17.74 -8.22 -1.77
CA GLY A 127 17.89 -9.44 -2.58
C GLY A 127 16.89 -9.43 -3.75
N ASN A 128 16.08 -10.47 -3.85
CA ASN A 128 15.07 -10.59 -4.91
C ASN A 128 13.70 -9.98 -4.55
N ARG A 129 13.61 -9.31 -3.40
CA ARG A 129 12.37 -8.69 -2.91
C ARG A 129 12.32 -7.22 -3.31
N VAL A 130 11.14 -6.75 -3.64
CA VAL A 130 10.87 -5.31 -3.82
C VAL A 130 10.00 -4.88 -2.65
N ILE A 131 10.59 -4.17 -1.70
CA ILE A 131 9.93 -3.76 -0.46
C ILE A 131 9.80 -2.25 -0.47
N SER A 132 8.59 -1.75 -0.36
CA SER A 132 8.26 -0.32 -0.34
C SER A 132 7.72 0.11 1.01
N VAL A 133 7.96 1.37 1.36
CA VAL A 133 7.42 2.02 2.55
C VAL A 133 6.92 3.41 2.20
N PRO A 134 5.65 3.75 2.45
CA PRO A 134 5.10 5.07 2.23
C PRO A 134 5.27 5.98 3.44
N TRP A 135 5.29 7.29 3.20
CA TRP A 135 4.98 8.27 4.21
C TRP A 135 3.45 8.48 4.29
N LEU A 136 2.90 8.38 5.48
CA LEU A 136 1.48 8.62 5.76
C LEU A 136 1.29 10.09 6.13
N ARG A 137 0.62 10.85 5.25
CA ARG A 137 0.40 12.29 5.40
C ARG A 137 -0.89 12.56 6.14
N PHE A 138 -0.82 12.70 7.44
CA PHE A 138 -1.95 13.15 8.24
C PHE A 138 -1.54 14.25 9.21
N PRO A 139 -2.48 15.15 9.60
CA PRO A 139 -2.20 16.21 10.55
C PRO A 139 -1.97 15.66 11.95
N ASN A 140 -1.36 16.47 12.80
CA ASN A 140 -1.26 16.14 14.22
C ASN A 140 -2.66 15.86 14.81
N ARG A 141 -2.80 14.71 15.46
CA ARG A 141 -4.02 14.22 16.10
C ARG A 141 -3.93 14.29 17.64
N GLY A 142 -3.23 15.32 18.19
CA GLY A 142 -2.98 15.46 19.62
C GLY A 142 -1.75 14.68 20.11
N ARG A 143 -0.90 14.20 19.19
CA ARG A 143 0.37 13.53 19.47
C ARG A 143 1.55 14.53 19.36
N ASN A 144 2.72 14.11 19.81
CA ASN A 144 3.97 14.87 19.66
C ASN A 144 4.62 14.72 18.27
N TYR A 145 3.92 14.14 17.30
CA TYR A 145 4.35 13.95 15.92
C TYR A 145 3.22 14.27 14.93
N THR A 146 3.57 14.41 13.67
CA THR A 146 2.65 14.53 12.53
C THR A 146 3.14 13.62 11.41
N GLY A 147 2.19 12.88 10.77
CA GLY A 147 2.52 11.83 9.83
C GLY A 147 3.21 10.63 10.48
N ALA A 148 3.37 9.57 9.73
CA ALA A 148 4.04 8.34 10.13
C ALA A 148 4.65 7.65 8.90
N MET A 149 5.40 6.58 9.12
CA MET A 149 5.72 5.63 8.06
C MET A 149 4.65 4.53 8.07
N GLY A 150 4.19 4.14 6.89
CA GLY A 150 3.30 3.00 6.73
C GLY A 150 4.02 1.66 6.92
N LEU A 151 3.25 0.61 7.00
CA LEU A 151 3.78 -0.75 7.06
C LEU A 151 4.60 -1.05 5.80
N PRO A 152 5.84 -1.52 5.92
CA PRO A 152 6.61 -1.99 4.76
C PRO A 152 5.88 -3.14 4.05
N ARG A 153 5.76 -3.02 2.72
CA ARG A 153 5.05 -3.99 1.89
C ARG A 153 5.94 -4.55 0.79
N GLU A 154 5.85 -5.84 0.58
CA GLU A 154 6.50 -6.51 -0.53
C GLU A 154 5.62 -6.43 -1.76
N PHE A 155 6.19 -5.94 -2.86
CA PHE A 155 5.52 -5.79 -4.14
C PHE A 155 5.74 -7.02 -5.02
N SER A 156 4.68 -7.48 -5.65
CA SER A 156 4.71 -8.52 -6.67
C SER A 156 3.63 -8.28 -7.72
N VAL A 157 3.68 -9.04 -8.81
CA VAL A 157 2.64 -8.99 -9.85
C VAL A 157 1.62 -10.08 -9.59
N ALA A 158 0.36 -9.70 -9.54
CA ALA A 158 -0.79 -10.61 -9.61
C ALA A 158 -1.58 -10.40 -10.90
N TYR A 159 -2.52 -11.30 -11.16
CA TYR A 159 -3.44 -11.18 -12.30
C TYR A 159 -4.88 -11.25 -11.81
N LYS A 160 -5.68 -10.28 -12.24
CA LYS A 160 -7.10 -10.20 -11.94
C LYS A 160 -7.89 -10.06 -13.25
N ASN A 161 -8.80 -10.97 -13.53
CA ASN A 161 -9.54 -11.02 -14.79
C ASN A 161 -8.64 -10.98 -16.05
N GLY A 162 -7.41 -11.51 -15.95
CA GLY A 162 -6.42 -11.50 -17.03
C GLY A 162 -5.55 -10.24 -17.12
N GLU A 163 -5.83 -9.22 -16.33
CA GLU A 163 -5.05 -7.99 -16.27
C GLU A 163 -4.01 -8.03 -15.14
N LYS A 164 -2.85 -7.42 -15.37
CA LYS A 164 -1.82 -7.26 -14.36
C LYS A 164 -2.27 -6.26 -13.29
N VAL A 165 -2.10 -6.64 -12.02
CA VAL A 165 -2.32 -5.77 -10.88
C VAL A 165 -1.13 -5.83 -9.92
N LEU A 166 -0.88 -4.74 -9.23
CA LEU A 166 0.12 -4.70 -8.16
C LEU A 166 -0.43 -5.43 -6.94
N ARG A 167 0.34 -6.39 -6.41
CA ARG A 167 0.10 -7.01 -5.11
C ARG A 167 1.04 -6.38 -4.09
N GLN A 168 0.51 -5.98 -2.94
CA GLN A 168 1.21 -5.32 -1.85
C GLN A 168 0.93 -6.07 -0.54
N GLU A 169 1.76 -7.03 -0.21
CA GLU A 169 1.61 -7.80 1.03
C GLU A 169 2.51 -7.24 2.13
N PRO A 170 2.07 -7.25 3.40
CA PRO A 170 2.97 -6.96 4.51
C PRO A 170 4.23 -7.82 4.43
N VAL A 171 5.37 -7.23 4.77
CA VAL A 171 6.63 -8.01 4.76
C VAL A 171 6.56 -9.18 5.75
N ARG A 172 7.17 -10.30 5.40
CA ARG A 172 7.18 -11.51 6.25
C ARG A 172 7.72 -11.25 7.67
N GLU A 173 8.64 -10.33 7.83
CA GLU A 173 9.19 -9.94 9.13
C GLU A 173 8.12 -9.37 10.06
N TYR A 174 7.11 -8.71 9.50
CA TYR A 174 5.93 -8.29 10.24
C TYR A 174 5.06 -9.51 10.60
N GLU A 175 4.81 -10.39 9.64
CA GLU A 175 4.02 -11.60 9.87
C GLU A 175 4.64 -12.50 10.93
N ASP A 176 5.95 -12.68 10.92
CA ASP A 176 6.70 -13.45 11.90
C ASP A 176 6.62 -12.83 13.33
N SER A 177 6.35 -11.53 13.42
CA SER A 177 6.18 -10.83 14.69
C SER A 177 4.78 -10.96 15.32
N ARG A 178 3.80 -11.41 14.54
CA ARG A 178 2.40 -11.56 14.98
C ARG A 178 2.29 -12.56 16.12
N LYS A 179 1.46 -12.23 17.11
CA LYS A 179 1.08 -13.15 18.18
C LYS A 179 -0.44 -13.28 18.15
N PRO A 180 -0.99 -14.47 17.87
CA PRO A 180 -2.42 -14.67 17.91
C PRO A 180 -2.93 -14.44 19.34
N VAL A 181 -3.88 -13.53 19.48
CA VAL A 181 -4.54 -13.22 20.75
C VAL A 181 -5.89 -13.94 20.83
N TYR A 182 -6.49 -14.16 19.67
CA TYR A 182 -7.78 -14.77 19.53
C TYR A 182 -7.87 -15.49 18.17
N ASP A 183 -8.25 -16.75 18.18
CA ASP A 183 -8.55 -17.52 16.97
C ASP A 183 -10.02 -17.93 17.01
N ASN A 184 -10.84 -17.24 16.25
CA ASN A 184 -12.22 -17.64 16.02
C ASN A 184 -12.38 -18.05 14.55
N THR A 185 -11.86 -19.19 14.20
CA THR A 185 -12.28 -19.90 12.99
C THR A 185 -13.74 -20.29 13.18
N MET A 186 -14.64 -19.35 12.94
CA MET A 186 -16.05 -19.47 13.29
C MET A 186 -16.74 -20.64 12.62
N LYS A 187 -16.95 -21.65 13.38
CA LYS A 187 -18.15 -22.50 13.31
C LYS A 187 -19.10 -21.98 14.39
N ASN A 188 -20.01 -21.07 14.02
CA ASN A 188 -21.12 -20.60 14.86
C ASN A 188 -20.72 -20.01 16.23
N VAL A 189 -20.63 -18.69 16.33
CA VAL A 189 -20.65 -18.00 17.63
C VAL A 189 -22.03 -18.15 18.27
N ARG A 190 -22.24 -19.28 18.86
CA ARG A 190 -23.20 -19.49 19.95
C ARG A 190 -22.40 -20.08 21.09
N GLN A 191 -22.21 -19.25 22.13
CA GLN A 191 -21.72 -19.59 23.47
C GLN A 191 -20.20 -19.71 23.68
N GLN A 192 -19.59 -18.68 24.25
CA GLN A 192 -18.94 -18.68 25.59
C GLN A 192 -18.00 -17.47 25.69
N ASP A 193 -18.53 -16.37 26.22
CA ASP A 193 -17.78 -15.43 27.06
C ASP A 193 -18.77 -14.40 27.62
N THR A 194 -19.12 -14.55 28.88
CA THR A 194 -20.13 -13.76 29.55
C THR A 194 -19.79 -12.27 29.70
N GLU A 195 -18.53 -11.87 29.62
CA GLU A 195 -18.12 -10.46 29.60
C GLU A 195 -18.29 -9.83 28.22
N ASN A 196 -18.12 -10.57 27.15
CA ASN A 196 -18.34 -10.11 25.78
C ASN A 196 -19.83 -10.11 25.40
N GLU A 197 -20.65 -11.00 25.96
CA GLU A 197 -22.09 -11.04 25.73
C GLU A 197 -22.82 -9.79 26.24
N ALA A 198 -22.42 -9.24 27.39
CA ALA A 198 -23.00 -8.00 27.91
C ALA A 198 -22.66 -6.78 27.03
N LEU A 199 -21.46 -6.73 26.47
CA LEU A 199 -21.03 -5.69 25.58
C LEU A 199 -21.69 -5.81 24.19
N MET A 200 -21.86 -7.03 23.68
CA MET A 200 -22.55 -7.35 22.44
C MET A 200 -24.04 -7.06 22.50
N ALA A 201 -24.69 -7.33 23.63
CA ALA A 201 -26.14 -7.06 23.84
C ALA A 201 -26.43 -5.55 23.82
N ASP A 202 -25.58 -4.72 24.43
CA ASP A 202 -25.76 -3.25 24.44
C ASP A 202 -25.55 -2.66 23.05
N THR A 203 -24.64 -3.22 22.27
CA THR A 203 -24.37 -2.79 20.89
C THR A 203 -25.47 -3.21 19.94
N ALA A 204 -25.97 -4.43 20.05
CA ALA A 204 -27.11 -4.94 19.25
C ALA A 204 -28.38 -4.10 19.46
N ALA A 205 -28.64 -3.65 20.70
CA ALA A 205 -29.77 -2.79 21.01
C ALA A 205 -29.69 -1.38 20.38
N LYS A 206 -28.48 -0.86 20.17
CA LYS A 206 -28.27 0.46 19.57
C LYS A 206 -28.27 0.44 18.02
N VAL A 207 -28.02 -0.72 17.41
CA VAL A 207 -27.93 -0.92 15.96
C VAL A 207 -29.28 -1.37 15.36
N ALA A 208 -30.24 -1.77 16.17
CA ALA A 208 -31.55 -2.27 15.73
C ALA A 208 -32.38 -1.23 14.92
N ASP A 209 -31.98 0.05 14.91
CA ASP A 209 -32.69 1.12 14.19
C ASP A 209 -32.21 1.35 12.74
N GLU A 210 -31.12 0.70 12.28
CA GLU A 210 -30.58 0.85 10.93
C GLU A 210 -30.24 -0.49 10.26
N HIS A 211 -31.21 -1.27 9.85
CA HIS A 211 -31.14 -2.39 8.88
C HIS A 211 -29.89 -3.28 8.82
N VAL A 212 -29.03 -3.31 9.85
CA VAL A 212 -27.90 -4.20 9.98
C VAL A 212 -28.29 -5.36 10.89
N SER A 213 -28.19 -6.58 10.39
CA SER A 213 -28.44 -7.77 11.19
C SER A 213 -27.43 -7.84 12.36
N ALA A 214 -27.95 -8.03 13.59
CA ALA A 214 -27.10 -8.18 14.78
C ALA A 214 -26.13 -9.39 14.69
N LYS A 215 -26.30 -10.26 13.69
CA LYS A 215 -25.44 -11.42 13.44
C LYS A 215 -24.12 -11.05 12.77
N ASP A 216 -24.05 -9.88 12.12
CA ASP A 216 -22.97 -9.48 11.24
C ASP A 216 -22.10 -8.36 11.84
N LEU A 217 -22.36 -7.95 13.08
CA LEU A 217 -21.63 -6.89 13.76
C LEU A 217 -20.61 -7.48 14.75
N PHE A 218 -19.33 -7.23 14.45
CA PHE A 218 -18.22 -7.55 15.35
C PHE A 218 -17.73 -6.28 16.04
N GLN A 219 -17.44 -6.36 17.34
CA GLN A 219 -16.89 -5.27 18.10
C GLN A 219 -15.63 -5.73 18.83
N TRP A 220 -14.52 -5.03 18.62
CA TRP A 220 -13.27 -5.25 19.33
C TRP A 220 -12.88 -4.04 20.14
N LYS A 221 -12.30 -4.28 21.30
CA LYS A 221 -11.68 -3.27 22.14
C LYS A 221 -10.21 -3.59 22.29
N PHE A 222 -9.35 -2.72 21.78
CA PHE A 222 -7.91 -2.92 21.80
C PHE A 222 -7.29 -2.33 23.06
N ALA A 223 -6.20 -2.95 23.51
CA ALA A 223 -5.36 -2.36 24.54
C ALA A 223 -4.69 -1.08 23.96
N PRO A 224 -4.62 0.00 24.73
CA PRO A 224 -3.84 1.18 24.33
C PRO A 224 -2.37 0.79 24.14
N ASP A 225 -1.70 1.49 23.24
CA ASP A 225 -0.26 1.32 22.92
C ASP A 225 0.13 -0.06 22.36
N THR A 226 -0.81 -0.76 21.74
CA THR A 226 -0.56 -2.05 21.11
C THR A 226 -1.12 -2.03 19.68
N ALA A 227 -0.24 -2.23 18.69
CA ALA A 227 -0.70 -2.46 17.32
C ALA A 227 -1.48 -3.76 17.24
N THR A 228 -2.64 -3.73 16.61
CA THR A 228 -3.55 -4.88 16.54
C THR A 228 -4.02 -5.09 15.12
N GLU A 229 -3.91 -6.30 14.63
CA GLU A 229 -4.42 -6.69 13.32
C GLU A 229 -5.64 -7.60 13.47
N ILE A 230 -6.65 -7.34 12.65
CA ILE A 230 -7.85 -8.16 12.51
C ILE A 230 -7.86 -8.73 11.10
N GLN A 231 -7.87 -10.04 10.99
CA GLN A 231 -8.09 -10.72 9.73
C GLN A 231 -9.54 -11.20 9.67
N ILE A 232 -10.24 -10.82 8.60
CA ILE A 232 -11.66 -11.12 8.41
C ILE A 232 -11.80 -11.86 7.08
N THR A 233 -12.46 -13.01 7.11
CA THR A 233 -12.87 -13.74 5.90
C THR A 233 -14.39 -13.75 5.84
N ARG A 234 -14.97 -13.14 4.82
CA ARG A 234 -16.40 -13.11 4.56
C ARG A 234 -16.87 -14.47 4.02
N ALA A 235 -17.99 -14.99 4.53
CA ALA A 235 -18.63 -16.16 3.95
C ALA A 235 -19.22 -15.84 2.56
N GLU A 236 -19.16 -16.78 1.62
CA GLU A 236 -19.67 -16.59 0.25
C GLU A 236 -21.17 -16.25 0.22
N SER A 237 -21.91 -16.76 1.17
CA SER A 237 -23.36 -16.54 1.28
C SER A 237 -23.76 -15.18 1.82
N GLU A 238 -22.81 -14.39 2.29
CA GLU A 238 -23.06 -13.08 2.88
C GLU A 238 -22.75 -11.96 1.87
N ASP A 239 -23.72 -11.10 1.66
CA ASP A 239 -23.60 -9.97 0.74
C ASP A 239 -22.95 -8.75 1.41
N ILE A 240 -23.09 -8.63 2.73
CA ILE A 240 -22.59 -7.48 3.50
C ILE A 240 -21.73 -7.98 4.65
N LEU A 241 -20.53 -7.43 4.74
CA LEU A 241 -19.63 -7.56 5.89
C LEU A 241 -19.62 -6.24 6.65
N SER A 242 -19.89 -6.28 7.96
CA SER A 242 -19.87 -5.10 8.81
C SER A 242 -19.03 -5.32 10.05
N ALA A 243 -18.23 -4.33 10.41
CA ALA A 243 -17.46 -4.32 11.65
C ALA A 243 -17.46 -2.93 12.27
N ARG A 244 -17.55 -2.83 13.60
CA ARG A 244 -17.36 -1.57 14.32
C ARG A 244 -16.09 -1.61 15.14
N ILE A 245 -15.24 -0.64 14.93
CA ILE A 245 -13.89 -0.60 15.46
C ILE A 245 -13.78 0.51 16.49
N ASN A 246 -13.34 0.15 17.72
CA ASN A 246 -13.17 1.08 18.84
C ASN A 246 -14.40 1.97 19.12
N GLN A 247 -15.60 1.45 18.84
CA GLN A 247 -16.89 2.16 19.02
C GLN A 247 -17.03 3.44 18.17
N LYS A 248 -16.13 3.71 17.23
CA LYS A 248 -16.07 4.97 16.48
C LYS A 248 -16.06 4.79 14.97
N THR A 249 -15.42 3.75 14.46
CA THR A 249 -15.24 3.56 13.04
C THR A 249 -16.05 2.38 12.55
N ASP A 250 -16.95 2.62 11.65
CA ASP A 250 -17.70 1.57 10.97
C ASP A 250 -16.90 1.13 9.72
N PHE A 251 -16.73 -0.17 9.58
CA PHE A 251 -16.23 -0.82 8.38
C PHE A 251 -17.38 -1.60 7.77
N VAL A 252 -17.78 -1.27 6.56
CA VAL A 252 -18.88 -1.95 5.85
C VAL A 252 -18.46 -2.22 4.42
N TYR A 253 -18.57 -3.46 3.99
CA TYR A 253 -18.30 -3.85 2.62
C TYR A 253 -19.52 -4.56 2.01
N ASN A 254 -19.94 -4.11 0.85
CA ASN A 254 -21.02 -4.73 0.06
C ASN A 254 -20.41 -5.56 -1.09
N ALA A 255 -20.49 -6.87 -0.96
CA ALA A 255 -19.88 -7.80 -1.92
C ALA A 255 -20.53 -7.80 -3.31
N LYS A 256 -21.77 -7.33 -3.44
CA LYS A 256 -22.45 -7.24 -4.75
C LYS A 256 -22.03 -6.01 -5.54
N THR A 257 -21.81 -4.90 -4.85
CA THR A 257 -21.53 -3.62 -5.50
C THR A 257 -20.05 -3.24 -5.46
N GLY A 258 -19.26 -3.86 -4.59
CA GLY A 258 -17.88 -3.45 -4.32
C GLY A 258 -17.78 -2.18 -3.47
N GLU A 259 -18.89 -1.67 -2.94
CA GLU A 259 -18.89 -0.50 -2.08
C GLU A 259 -18.24 -0.84 -0.73
N LEU A 260 -17.24 -0.04 -0.36
CA LEU A 260 -16.51 -0.14 0.90
C LEU A 260 -16.62 1.19 1.63
N LYS A 261 -17.16 1.15 2.86
CA LYS A 261 -17.23 2.29 3.75
C LYS A 261 -16.29 2.09 4.94
N ILE A 262 -15.45 3.08 5.20
CA ILE A 262 -14.57 3.13 6.37
C ILE A 262 -14.78 4.47 7.08
N GLY A 263 -15.39 4.45 8.26
CA GLY A 263 -15.80 5.66 8.95
C GLY A 263 -16.82 6.47 8.14
N GLU A 264 -16.48 7.70 7.79
CA GLU A 264 -17.32 8.59 6.98
C GLU A 264 -17.01 8.52 5.47
N GLU A 265 -15.93 7.86 5.08
CA GLU A 265 -15.50 7.76 3.70
C GLU A 265 -16.09 6.52 3.02
N THR A 266 -16.40 6.66 1.72
CA THR A 266 -16.94 5.59 0.89
C THR A 266 -16.11 5.45 -0.37
N PHE A 267 -15.70 4.23 -0.66
CA PHE A 267 -14.89 3.86 -1.80
C PHE A 267 -15.62 2.83 -2.67
N VAL A 268 -15.23 2.75 -3.92
CA VAL A 268 -15.65 1.68 -4.81
C VAL A 268 -14.44 0.79 -5.08
N THR A 269 -14.57 -0.46 -4.70
CA THR A 269 -13.58 -1.51 -4.90
C THR A 269 -14.15 -2.59 -5.81
N ASP A 270 -13.49 -3.73 -5.87
CA ASP A 270 -14.05 -4.87 -6.60
C ASP A 270 -15.18 -5.53 -5.83
N ALA A 271 -16.13 -6.10 -6.56
CA ALA A 271 -17.15 -6.96 -6.00
C ALA A 271 -16.57 -8.33 -5.61
N GLY A 272 -17.16 -8.99 -4.63
CA GLY A 272 -16.84 -10.36 -4.26
C GLY A 272 -15.58 -10.54 -3.41
N ILE A 273 -14.95 -9.48 -2.92
CA ILE A 273 -13.78 -9.59 -2.01
C ILE A 273 -14.18 -10.40 -0.78
N ARG A 274 -13.30 -11.31 -0.36
CA ARG A 274 -13.53 -12.19 0.78
C ARG A 274 -12.65 -11.87 1.97
N ASP A 275 -11.40 -11.54 1.73
CA ASP A 275 -10.38 -11.47 2.76
C ASP A 275 -9.95 -10.03 2.97
N PHE A 276 -9.99 -9.60 4.23
CA PHE A 276 -9.57 -8.28 4.69
C PHE A 276 -8.63 -8.43 5.87
N SER A 277 -7.56 -7.66 5.87
CA SER A 277 -6.70 -7.44 7.02
C SER A 277 -6.75 -5.97 7.39
N LEU A 278 -7.07 -5.67 8.63
CA LEU A 278 -7.18 -4.34 9.20
C LEU A 278 -6.15 -4.21 10.32
N LEU A 279 -5.10 -3.42 10.08
CA LEU A 279 -4.07 -3.12 11.07
C LEU A 279 -4.35 -1.77 11.72
N PHE A 280 -4.47 -1.79 13.03
CA PHE A 280 -4.64 -0.60 13.87
C PHE A 280 -3.36 -0.33 14.63
N ASP A 281 -2.83 0.87 14.49
CA ASP A 281 -1.70 1.36 15.27
C ASP A 281 -1.93 2.82 15.65
N ASP A 282 -2.22 3.07 16.92
CA ASP A 282 -2.55 4.38 17.50
C ASP A 282 -3.68 5.11 16.75
N VAL A 283 -3.35 6.01 15.84
CA VAL A 283 -4.30 6.81 15.06
C VAL A 283 -4.39 6.37 13.60
N ILE A 284 -3.74 5.28 13.25
CA ILE A 284 -3.62 4.76 11.90
C ILE A 284 -4.46 3.49 11.77
N LEU A 285 -5.15 3.37 10.65
CA LEU A 285 -5.76 2.14 10.16
C LEU A 285 -5.18 1.84 8.78
N GLU A 286 -4.46 0.74 8.64
CA GLU A 286 -4.05 0.22 7.34
C GLU A 286 -4.90 -0.99 6.96
N MET A 287 -5.44 -0.99 5.76
CA MET A 287 -6.21 -2.10 5.21
C MET A 287 -5.45 -2.78 4.08
N THR A 288 -5.53 -4.10 4.06
CA THR A 288 -5.15 -4.93 2.92
C THR A 288 -6.30 -5.87 2.60
N ALA A 289 -6.70 -5.96 1.35
CA ALA A 289 -7.79 -6.83 0.93
C ALA A 289 -7.44 -7.55 -0.37
N ASP A 290 -8.21 -8.60 -0.68
CA ASP A 290 -8.09 -9.37 -1.91
C ASP A 290 -6.65 -9.85 -2.17
N CYS A 291 -6.06 -10.52 -1.17
CA CYS A 291 -4.67 -11.01 -1.22
C CYS A 291 -3.64 -9.93 -1.59
N GLY A 292 -3.80 -8.71 -1.07
CA GLY A 292 -2.85 -7.61 -1.27
C GLY A 292 -3.05 -6.80 -2.56
N THR A 293 -4.08 -7.07 -3.35
CA THR A 293 -4.35 -6.27 -4.57
C THR A 293 -5.10 -4.98 -4.31
N ILE A 294 -5.64 -4.80 -3.10
CA ILE A 294 -6.30 -3.59 -2.64
C ILE A 294 -5.68 -3.15 -1.32
N THR A 295 -5.24 -1.91 -1.26
CA THR A 295 -4.61 -1.32 -0.09
C THR A 295 -5.19 0.06 0.20
N ASP A 296 -5.47 0.31 1.48
CA ASP A 296 -5.92 1.60 2.00
C ASP A 296 -5.20 1.95 3.31
N ILE A 297 -5.18 3.24 3.68
CA ILE A 297 -4.50 3.71 4.90
C ILE A 297 -5.30 4.79 5.58
#